data_a9a938b2fa6777b6af7da2a29159ce42
#
_entry.id   a9a938b2fa6777b6af7da2a29159ce42
#
_cell.length_a   1.000
_cell.length_b   1.000
_cell.length_c   1.000
_cell.angle_alpha   90.00
_cell.angle_beta   90.00
_cell.angle_gamma   90.00
#
_symmetry.space_group_name_H-M   'P 1'
#
loop_
_entity.id
_entity.type
_entity.pdbx_description
1 polymer ?
#
loop_
_entity_poly.entity_id
_entity_poly.type
_entity_poly.pdbx_seq_one_letter_code
_entity_poly.pdbx_strand_id
1 'polypeptide(L)'
;MWNNRGEVFPFGGATGLMAMKWIASAAFGMEGMTGRDLKHLGMENVRVMDVGGVMFEGGFADAFKANLWLRTCDRILLVMGQFEARSYEELFQGVKAIQWEKLLPMDAGFPIRAKCVKSQLMSPSDVQKIAKRAMVERMKAAYGADWFSETGALFQVDISIRNDQVTVTVDASGEPLSKRGYRTWNGEAPLRETLAAALVLQSGWHPWQPLYDPCCGTGTILIEAAFIALGRAPGLTRKFAMETWPCVPHEELEAIRAEARKKFEEGSRRSLNVSGSDINPEAIELATRHVKQAGLAGRIRLSVKDMRDVMPTDMAGDEQGVFIANPPYGERLDNMRAAHAVAKQLGALQKRFPGWKLCAFSADTGFEKEYGRRANRRRRYYNGRIECEYHIFE
;
A
#
# COMPACT_ATOMS: atom_id res chain seq x y z
N MET A 1 2.62 25.47 19.41
CA MET A 1 2.88 26.80 18.80
C MET A 1 3.57 26.57 17.47
N TRP A 2 2.87 26.75 16.37
CA TRP A 2 3.38 26.56 15.01
C TRP A 2 4.00 27.89 14.55
N ASN A 3 5.26 27.83 14.09
CA ASN A 3 5.92 29.01 13.53
C ASN A 3 5.32 29.32 12.15
N ASN A 4 4.78 30.51 11.99
CA ASN A 4 4.18 31.07 10.76
C ASN A 4 5.25 31.42 9.70
N ARG A 5 6.13 30.51 9.32
CA ARG A 5 7.00 30.69 8.13
C ARG A 5 6.70 29.54 7.19
N GLY A 6 6.06 29.85 6.05
CA GLY A 6 5.88 28.93 4.94
C GLY A 6 7.25 28.37 4.53
N GLU A 7 7.56 27.15 4.98
CA GLU A 7 8.81 26.50 4.63
C GLU A 7 8.71 25.99 3.19
N VAL A 8 9.28 26.73 2.27
CA VAL A 8 9.59 26.28 0.91
C VAL A 8 10.90 25.52 1.00
N PHE A 9 10.88 24.21 0.70
CA PHE A 9 12.08 23.37 0.81
C PHE A 9 13.11 23.73 -0.27
N PRO A 10 14.36 24.09 0.10
CA PRO A 10 15.43 24.27 -0.87
C PRO A 10 16.04 22.90 -1.21
N PHE A 11 16.11 22.57 -2.50
CA PHE A 11 17.12 21.67 -2.98
C PHE A 11 18.48 22.34 -2.73
N GLY A 12 19.26 21.84 -1.77
CA GLY A 12 20.55 22.42 -1.42
C GLY A 12 21.51 22.38 -2.59
N GLY A 13 22.26 23.47 -2.79
CA GLY A 13 23.38 23.50 -3.72
C GLY A 13 24.48 22.51 -3.34
N ALA A 14 25.36 22.20 -4.27
CA ALA A 14 26.35 21.14 -4.43
C ALA A 14 27.17 20.58 -3.24
N THR A 15 26.86 20.87 -1.98
CA THR A 15 27.61 20.35 -0.82
C THR A 15 26.79 20.10 0.45
N GLY A 16 25.45 20.03 0.36
CA GLY A 16 24.60 19.71 1.51
C GLY A 16 23.30 19.06 1.05
N LEU A 17 23.20 17.74 1.09
CA LEU A 17 21.96 16.99 0.97
C LEU A 17 21.04 17.37 2.14
N MET A 18 20.24 18.43 1.97
CA MET A 18 19.09 18.61 2.86
C MET A 18 18.17 17.43 2.63
N ALA A 19 17.87 16.69 3.70
CA ALA A 19 16.96 15.56 3.65
C ALA A 19 15.59 16.03 3.13
N MET A 20 15.15 15.44 2.00
CA MET A 20 13.83 15.71 1.43
C MET A 20 12.76 15.11 2.32
N LYS A 21 11.60 15.75 2.40
CA LYS A 21 10.44 15.20 3.14
C LYS A 21 9.55 14.39 2.20
N TRP A 22 9.20 13.20 2.65
CA TRP A 22 8.38 12.25 1.92
C TRP A 22 7.17 11.83 2.73
N ILE A 23 6.08 11.50 2.05
CA ILE A 23 4.89 10.89 2.65
C ILE A 23 4.68 9.51 2.02
N ALA A 24 4.72 8.46 2.86
CA ALA A 24 4.23 7.14 2.51
C ALA A 24 2.73 7.12 2.81
N SER A 25 1.89 7.20 1.76
CA SER A 25 0.44 7.20 1.93
C SER A 25 -0.04 5.80 2.33
N ALA A 26 -0.75 5.69 3.44
CA ALA A 26 -1.27 4.42 3.95
C ALA A 26 -2.78 4.53 4.21
N ALA A 27 -3.49 3.41 4.01
CA ALA A 27 -4.89 3.35 4.38
C ALA A 27 -5.04 3.36 5.91
N PHE A 28 -6.21 3.80 6.38
CA PHE A 28 -6.55 3.87 7.80
C PHE A 28 -6.29 2.54 8.50
N GLY A 29 -5.59 2.60 9.63
CA GLY A 29 -5.20 1.44 10.44
C GLY A 29 -3.89 0.77 10.03
N MET A 30 -3.30 1.16 8.88
CA MET A 30 -2.02 0.61 8.40
C MET A 30 -0.82 1.53 8.69
N GLU A 31 -1.05 2.77 9.12
CA GLU A 31 -0.01 3.78 9.31
C GLU A 31 1.09 3.30 10.27
N GLY A 32 0.68 2.66 11.37
CA GLY A 32 1.63 2.14 12.35
C GLY A 32 2.53 1.02 11.80
N MET A 33 2.02 0.18 10.88
CA MET A 33 2.82 -0.85 10.21
C MET A 33 3.77 -0.22 9.21
N THR A 34 3.27 0.68 8.37
CA THR A 34 4.09 1.44 7.41
C THR A 34 5.22 2.19 8.12
N GLY A 35 4.93 2.82 9.27
CA GLY A 35 5.95 3.52 10.06
C GLY A 35 7.01 2.59 10.64
N ARG A 36 6.66 1.38 11.07
CA ARG A 36 7.63 0.38 11.51
C ARG A 36 8.51 -0.10 10.36
N ASP A 37 7.91 -0.36 9.20
CA ASP A 37 8.65 -0.79 8.01
C ASP A 37 9.64 0.29 7.55
N LEU A 38 9.25 1.57 7.54
CA LEU A 38 10.15 2.69 7.24
C LEU A 38 11.35 2.74 8.20
N LYS A 39 11.12 2.57 9.51
CA LYS A 39 12.20 2.52 10.51
C LYS A 39 13.14 1.33 10.28
N HIS A 40 12.60 0.15 9.96
CA HIS A 40 13.41 -1.02 9.63
C HIS A 40 14.21 -0.85 8.33
N LEU A 41 13.74 -0.03 7.40
CA LEU A 41 14.46 0.34 6.19
C LEU A 41 15.55 1.41 6.45
N GLY A 42 15.67 1.93 7.68
CA GLY A 42 16.65 2.92 8.07
C GLY A 42 16.25 4.36 7.76
N MET A 43 14.95 4.64 7.53
CA MET A 43 14.48 5.99 7.26
C MET A 43 14.52 6.88 8.50
N GLU A 44 14.88 8.14 8.31
CA GLU A 44 14.98 9.12 9.40
C GLU A 44 13.67 9.88 9.61
N ASN A 45 13.52 10.47 10.80
CA ASN A 45 12.40 11.35 11.19
C ASN A 45 10.99 10.78 10.87
N VAL A 46 10.83 9.45 11.02
CA VAL A 46 9.58 8.74 10.72
C VAL A 46 8.49 9.15 11.71
N ARG A 47 7.41 9.78 11.21
CA ARG A 47 6.26 10.26 12.00
C ARG A 47 4.95 9.86 11.34
N VAL A 48 4.07 9.23 12.11
CA VAL A 48 2.69 8.98 11.68
C VAL A 48 1.95 10.31 11.62
N MET A 49 1.27 10.56 10.52
CA MET A 49 0.44 11.75 10.32
C MET A 49 -0.95 11.53 10.92
N ASP A 50 -1.65 12.59 11.27
CA ASP A 50 -3.03 12.53 11.78
C ASP A 50 -4.00 11.90 10.77
N VAL A 51 -3.67 11.94 9.50
CA VAL A 51 -4.49 11.38 8.42
C VAL A 51 -3.65 10.78 7.29
N GLY A 52 -3.87 9.49 7.05
CA GLY A 52 -3.62 8.84 5.76
C GLY A 52 -2.16 8.67 5.35
N GLY A 53 -1.20 8.68 6.28
CA GLY A 53 0.18 8.45 5.89
C GLY A 53 1.21 8.52 7.00
N VAL A 54 2.45 8.30 6.59
CA VAL A 54 3.64 8.39 7.45
C VAL A 54 4.65 9.29 6.75
N MET A 55 5.07 10.34 7.43
CA MET A 55 6.14 11.22 6.96
C MET A 55 7.50 10.64 7.33
N PHE A 56 8.48 10.76 6.44
CA PHE A 56 9.88 10.42 6.68
C PHE A 56 10.80 11.37 5.92
N GLU A 57 12.07 11.39 6.27
CA GLU A 57 13.10 12.18 5.60
C GLU A 57 14.14 11.25 4.96
N GLY A 58 14.70 11.68 3.81
CA GLY A 58 15.71 10.93 3.07
C GLY A 58 15.91 11.45 1.66
N GLY A 59 16.84 10.83 0.92
CA GLY A 59 17.14 11.11 -0.48
C GLY A 59 16.22 10.36 -1.46
N PHE A 60 16.53 10.48 -2.76
CA PHE A 60 15.82 9.71 -3.81
C PHE A 60 16.02 8.19 -3.64
N ALA A 61 17.21 7.78 -3.23
CA ALA A 61 17.49 6.37 -2.94
C ALA A 61 16.61 5.81 -1.83
N ASP A 62 16.36 6.58 -0.77
CA ASP A 62 15.47 6.21 0.33
C ASP A 62 14.01 6.11 -0.13
N ALA A 63 13.56 7.07 -0.93
CA ALA A 63 12.22 7.05 -1.51
C ALA A 63 12.04 5.85 -2.47
N PHE A 64 13.06 5.51 -3.26
CA PHE A 64 13.06 4.34 -4.10
C PHE A 64 13.01 3.05 -3.27
N LYS A 65 13.82 2.95 -2.22
CA LYS A 65 13.82 1.84 -1.28
C LYS A 65 12.45 1.67 -0.60
N ALA A 66 11.79 2.79 -0.23
CA ALA A 66 10.44 2.78 0.30
C ALA A 66 9.40 2.28 -0.73
N ASN A 67 9.46 2.76 -2.00
CA ASN A 67 8.62 2.26 -3.09
C ASN A 67 8.80 0.75 -3.32
N LEU A 68 10.03 0.27 -3.22
CA LEU A 68 10.38 -1.12 -3.49
C LEU A 68 9.90 -2.07 -2.38
N TRP A 69 10.04 -1.67 -1.11
CA TRP A 69 9.90 -2.57 0.04
C TRP A 69 8.61 -2.42 0.84
N LEU A 70 7.96 -1.24 0.83
CA LEU A 70 6.75 -1.05 1.64
C LEU A 70 5.59 -1.91 1.15
N ARG A 71 4.99 -2.65 2.08
CA ARG A 71 3.92 -3.60 1.80
C ARG A 71 2.54 -3.00 2.02
N THR A 72 2.41 -2.07 2.97
CA THR A 72 1.14 -1.51 3.45
C THR A 72 0.93 -0.06 3.03
N CYS A 73 1.73 0.43 2.10
CA CYS A 73 1.70 1.78 1.54
C CYS A 73 1.13 1.77 0.12
N ASP A 74 0.37 2.80 -0.24
CA ASP A 74 -0.20 2.95 -1.58
C ASP A 74 0.66 3.82 -2.51
N ARG A 75 1.34 4.85 -1.98
CA ARG A 75 2.19 5.78 -2.75
C ARG A 75 3.29 6.39 -1.89
N ILE A 76 4.40 6.73 -2.53
CA ILE A 76 5.47 7.56 -1.97
C ILE A 76 5.39 8.93 -2.65
N LEU A 77 5.21 9.97 -1.86
CA LEU A 77 4.96 11.32 -2.32
C LEU A 77 6.06 12.26 -1.82
N LEU A 78 6.72 12.98 -2.73
CA LEU A 78 7.67 14.05 -2.38
C LEU A 78 6.91 15.28 -1.94
N VAL A 79 7.18 15.82 -0.76
CA VAL A 79 6.57 17.06 -0.27
C VAL A 79 7.29 18.26 -0.88
N MET A 80 6.55 19.05 -1.68
CA MET A 80 7.07 20.26 -2.32
C MET A 80 6.80 21.53 -1.51
N GLY A 81 5.70 21.56 -0.75
CA GLY A 81 5.34 22.68 0.08
C GLY A 81 4.13 22.41 0.96
N GLN A 82 4.07 23.11 2.08
CA GLN A 82 2.93 23.12 3.00
C GLN A 82 2.66 24.54 3.44
N PHE A 83 1.42 25.01 3.30
CA PHE A 83 1.00 26.37 3.66
C PHE A 83 -0.51 26.42 3.90
N GLU A 84 -0.98 27.49 4.52
CA GLU A 84 -2.42 27.77 4.67
C GLU A 84 -2.93 28.55 3.45
N ALA A 85 -4.13 28.21 2.96
CA ALA A 85 -4.83 28.96 1.94
C ALA A 85 -6.34 28.90 2.14
N ARG A 86 -6.96 30.07 2.32
CA ARG A 86 -8.41 30.27 2.45
C ARG A 86 -9.03 30.89 1.20
N SER A 87 -8.18 31.40 0.31
CA SER A 87 -8.57 32.02 -0.96
C SER A 87 -7.77 31.45 -2.12
N TYR A 88 -8.29 31.58 -3.33
CA TYR A 88 -7.59 31.16 -4.55
C TYR A 88 -6.32 32.00 -4.80
N GLU A 89 -6.27 33.24 -4.33
CA GLU A 89 -5.07 34.06 -4.42
C GLU A 89 -3.97 33.53 -3.49
N GLU A 90 -4.28 33.18 -2.24
CA GLU A 90 -3.32 32.57 -1.32
C GLU A 90 -2.81 31.23 -1.85
N LEU A 91 -3.69 30.40 -2.42
CA LEU A 91 -3.30 29.16 -3.08
C LEU A 91 -2.34 29.41 -4.24
N PHE A 92 -2.66 30.40 -5.09
CA PHE A 92 -1.82 30.79 -6.23
C PHE A 92 -0.42 31.22 -5.78
N GLN A 93 -0.33 32.11 -4.81
CA GLN A 93 0.95 32.63 -4.30
C GLN A 93 1.76 31.52 -3.61
N GLY A 94 1.11 30.65 -2.80
CA GLY A 94 1.76 29.53 -2.16
C GLY A 94 2.35 28.52 -3.14
N VAL A 95 1.62 28.15 -4.18
CA VAL A 95 2.09 27.23 -5.23
C VAL A 95 3.18 27.87 -6.09
N LYS A 96 3.07 29.18 -6.41
CA LYS A 96 4.07 29.93 -7.19
C LYS A 96 5.40 30.11 -6.43
N ALA A 97 5.35 30.18 -5.09
CA ALA A 97 6.55 30.30 -4.26
C ALA A 97 7.43 29.02 -4.27
N ILE A 98 6.87 27.87 -4.62
CA ILE A 98 7.62 26.61 -4.74
C ILE A 98 8.63 26.70 -5.89
N GLN A 99 9.86 26.22 -5.65
CA GLN A 99 10.95 26.24 -6.63
C GLN A 99 10.86 25.03 -7.58
N TRP A 100 9.84 25.04 -8.45
CA TRP A 100 9.54 23.93 -9.36
C TRP A 100 10.70 23.58 -10.29
N GLU A 101 11.44 24.57 -10.74
CA GLU A 101 12.61 24.46 -11.63
C GLU A 101 13.73 23.59 -11.06
N LYS A 102 13.75 23.34 -9.76
CA LYS A 102 14.73 22.44 -9.13
C LYS A 102 14.40 20.97 -9.30
N LEU A 103 13.13 20.63 -9.57
CA LEU A 103 12.67 19.27 -9.78
C LEU A 103 12.25 19.01 -11.22
N LEU A 104 11.51 19.94 -11.82
CA LEU A 104 10.88 19.78 -13.13
C LEU A 104 11.80 20.35 -14.21
N PRO A 105 12.30 19.54 -15.17
CA PRO A 105 12.95 20.05 -16.37
C PRO A 105 11.98 20.85 -17.26
N MET A 106 12.50 21.59 -18.21
CA MET A 106 11.71 22.49 -19.07
C MET A 106 10.63 21.76 -19.89
N ASP A 107 10.88 20.50 -20.25
CA ASP A 107 9.96 19.65 -21.04
C ASP A 107 9.07 18.75 -20.17
N ALA A 108 9.13 18.86 -18.84
CA ALA A 108 8.36 18.01 -17.93
C ALA A 108 6.86 18.11 -18.15
N GLY A 109 6.19 16.96 -18.18
CA GLY A 109 4.74 16.89 -18.04
C GLY A 109 4.34 16.91 -16.57
N PHE A 110 3.45 17.83 -16.17
CA PHE A 110 3.01 17.97 -14.76
C PHE A 110 1.49 18.08 -14.63
N PRO A 111 0.78 16.94 -14.81
CA PRO A 111 -0.66 16.88 -14.54
C PRO A 111 -0.92 17.11 -13.06
N ILE A 112 -2.07 17.72 -12.73
CA ILE A 112 -2.43 18.08 -11.35
C ILE A 112 -3.71 17.34 -10.94
N ARG A 113 -3.69 16.72 -9.77
CA ARG A 113 -4.87 16.23 -9.07
C ARG A 113 -5.08 17.08 -7.82
N ALA A 114 -6.34 17.32 -7.46
CA ALA A 114 -6.69 18.05 -6.24
C ALA A 114 -7.74 17.29 -5.43
N LYS A 115 -7.65 17.44 -4.11
CA LYS A 115 -8.63 16.94 -3.15
C LYS A 115 -8.85 18.00 -2.08
N CYS A 116 -10.12 18.35 -1.86
CA CYS A 116 -10.53 19.33 -0.86
C CYS A 116 -11.41 18.68 0.18
N VAL A 117 -11.12 18.90 1.46
CA VAL A 117 -11.86 18.33 2.58
C VAL A 117 -11.98 19.36 3.70
N LYS A 118 -13.21 19.72 4.09
CA LYS A 118 -13.49 20.66 5.20
C LYS A 118 -12.68 21.96 5.09
N SER A 119 -12.68 22.58 3.92
CA SER A 119 -11.89 23.78 3.61
C SER A 119 -12.76 24.82 2.90
N GLN A 120 -12.33 26.09 2.91
CA GLN A 120 -13.02 27.15 2.16
C GLN A 120 -12.91 26.93 0.65
N LEU A 121 -11.77 26.43 0.18
CA LEU A 121 -11.57 26.01 -1.20
C LEU A 121 -12.13 24.59 -1.39
N MET A 122 -13.33 24.48 -1.97
CA MET A 122 -14.06 23.22 -2.11
C MET A 122 -14.09 22.65 -3.52
N SER A 123 -13.71 23.43 -4.55
CA SER A 123 -13.72 23.00 -5.95
C SER A 123 -12.38 22.41 -6.38
N PRO A 124 -12.23 21.06 -6.48
CA PRO A 124 -10.98 20.47 -6.95
C PRO A 124 -10.57 20.94 -8.34
N SER A 125 -11.53 21.16 -9.24
CA SER A 125 -11.26 21.64 -10.61
C SER A 125 -10.69 23.04 -10.64
N ASP A 126 -11.13 23.94 -9.76
CA ASP A 126 -10.61 25.30 -9.70
C ASP A 126 -9.25 25.32 -9.02
N VAL A 127 -9.05 24.54 -7.96
CA VAL A 127 -7.73 24.32 -7.35
C VAL A 127 -6.72 23.82 -8.38
N GLN A 128 -7.08 22.85 -9.24
CA GLN A 128 -6.22 22.36 -10.31
C GLN A 128 -5.83 23.46 -11.30
N LYS A 129 -6.81 24.24 -11.78
CA LYS A 129 -6.58 25.34 -12.73
C LYS A 129 -5.66 26.42 -12.16
N ILE A 130 -5.94 26.85 -10.92
CA ILE A 130 -5.15 27.88 -10.22
C ILE A 130 -3.72 27.40 -9.99
N ALA A 131 -3.55 26.17 -9.51
CA ALA A 131 -2.24 25.59 -9.29
C ALA A 131 -1.43 25.44 -10.59
N LYS A 132 -2.07 24.94 -11.67
CA LYS A 132 -1.39 24.84 -12.98
C LYS A 132 -0.89 26.20 -13.45
N ARG A 133 -1.73 27.25 -13.35
CA ARG A 133 -1.35 28.62 -13.69
C ARG A 133 -0.18 29.10 -12.84
N ALA A 134 -0.21 28.90 -11.52
CA ALA A 134 0.85 29.31 -10.61
C ALA A 134 2.19 28.61 -10.93
N MET A 135 2.17 27.31 -11.20
CA MET A 135 3.35 26.55 -11.63
C MET A 135 3.92 27.08 -12.94
N VAL A 136 3.06 27.27 -13.95
CA VAL A 136 3.48 27.80 -15.26
C VAL A 136 4.13 29.19 -15.12
N GLU A 137 3.54 30.08 -14.32
CA GLU A 137 4.13 31.40 -14.09
C GLU A 137 5.49 31.33 -13.38
N ARG A 138 5.66 30.42 -12.43
CA ARG A 138 6.95 30.18 -11.78
C ARG A 138 7.99 29.65 -12.78
N MET A 139 7.61 28.65 -13.57
CA MET A 139 8.49 28.03 -14.57
C MET A 139 8.88 29.02 -15.66
N LYS A 140 7.96 29.89 -16.14
CA LYS A 140 8.25 30.96 -17.07
C LYS A 140 9.34 31.91 -16.53
N ALA A 141 9.18 32.32 -15.28
CA ALA A 141 10.17 33.21 -14.63
C ALA A 141 11.53 32.52 -14.45
N ALA A 142 11.57 31.24 -14.16
CA ALA A 142 12.81 30.51 -13.91
C ALA A 142 13.55 30.15 -15.20
N TYR A 143 12.84 29.74 -16.26
CA TYR A 143 13.42 29.27 -17.52
C TYR A 143 13.51 30.35 -18.61
N GLY A 144 12.87 31.50 -18.43
CA GLY A 144 12.81 32.53 -19.47
C GLY A 144 12.05 32.10 -20.72
N ALA A 145 11.11 31.17 -20.59
CA ALA A 145 10.36 30.58 -21.70
C ALA A 145 8.85 30.81 -21.51
N ASP A 146 8.15 31.09 -22.61
CA ASP A 146 6.71 31.35 -22.58
C ASP A 146 5.85 30.09 -22.79
N TRP A 147 6.45 29.00 -23.24
CA TRP A 147 5.74 27.75 -23.55
C TRP A 147 6.54 26.53 -23.11
N PHE A 148 5.82 25.49 -22.66
CA PHE A 148 6.37 24.20 -22.19
C PHE A 148 5.74 23.07 -23.01
N SER A 149 6.56 22.18 -23.57
CA SER A 149 6.08 21.11 -24.46
C SER A 149 5.34 19.99 -23.72
N GLU A 150 5.61 19.80 -22.44
CA GLU A 150 5.10 18.70 -21.59
C GLU A 150 5.29 17.28 -22.21
N THR A 151 6.36 17.09 -22.99
CA THR A 151 6.67 15.84 -23.71
C THR A 151 7.68 14.96 -22.98
N GLY A 152 8.31 15.47 -21.95
CA GLY A 152 9.33 14.78 -21.15
C GLY A 152 8.75 13.90 -20.04
N ALA A 153 9.53 13.67 -18.99
CA ALA A 153 9.15 12.87 -17.86
C ALA A 153 7.89 13.42 -17.15
N LEU A 154 7.05 12.52 -16.66
CA LEU A 154 5.80 12.87 -15.96
C LEU A 154 6.04 13.05 -14.45
N PHE A 155 5.60 14.19 -13.93
CA PHE A 155 5.61 14.55 -12.53
C PHE A 155 4.17 14.79 -12.06
N GLN A 156 3.47 13.75 -11.62
CA GLN A 156 2.10 13.88 -11.14
C GLN A 156 2.09 14.72 -9.86
N VAL A 157 1.52 15.91 -9.92
CA VAL A 157 1.36 16.79 -8.77
C VAL A 157 0.03 16.52 -8.09
N ASP A 158 0.06 16.35 -6.77
CA ASP A 158 -1.13 16.18 -5.93
C ASP A 158 -1.25 17.37 -4.96
N ILE A 159 -2.42 18.02 -4.96
CA ILE A 159 -2.75 19.10 -4.02
C ILE A 159 -3.85 18.62 -3.09
N SER A 160 -3.51 18.48 -1.82
CA SER A 160 -4.45 18.14 -0.77
C SER A 160 -4.72 19.36 0.09
N ILE A 161 -5.98 19.79 0.15
CA ILE A 161 -6.42 20.87 1.04
C ILE A 161 -7.33 20.26 2.10
N ARG A 162 -6.92 20.41 3.36
CA ARG A 162 -7.70 19.92 4.51
C ARG A 162 -7.67 20.95 5.63
N ASN A 163 -8.86 21.37 6.10
CA ASN A 163 -8.99 22.42 7.12
C ASN A 163 -8.14 23.66 6.75
N ASP A 164 -8.22 24.08 5.48
CA ASP A 164 -7.48 25.19 4.87
C ASP A 164 -5.93 25.03 4.83
N GLN A 165 -5.40 23.87 5.29
CA GLN A 165 -3.99 23.53 5.14
C GLN A 165 -3.76 22.84 3.80
N VAL A 166 -2.89 23.40 2.99
CA VAL A 166 -2.47 22.92 1.67
C VAL A 166 -1.20 22.10 1.81
N THR A 167 -1.22 20.90 1.28
CA THR A 167 -0.01 20.07 1.07
C THR A 167 0.13 19.82 -0.41
N VAL A 168 1.26 20.22 -0.98
CA VAL A 168 1.62 20.02 -2.39
C VAL A 168 2.67 18.94 -2.46
N THR A 169 2.39 17.87 -3.22
CA THR A 169 3.28 16.72 -3.36
C THR A 169 3.46 16.30 -4.81
N VAL A 170 4.55 15.57 -5.09
CA VAL A 170 4.80 14.92 -6.38
C VAL A 170 4.87 13.41 -6.17
N ASP A 171 4.10 12.64 -6.96
CA ASP A 171 3.98 11.20 -6.86
C ASP A 171 5.20 10.49 -7.46
N ALA A 172 6.03 9.89 -6.60
CA ALA A 172 7.21 9.12 -7.00
C ALA A 172 6.89 7.67 -7.40
N SER A 173 5.71 7.17 -7.07
CA SER A 173 5.31 5.78 -7.32
C SER A 173 4.72 5.56 -8.71
N GLY A 174 3.87 6.48 -9.19
CA GLY A 174 3.09 6.32 -10.42
C GLY A 174 1.85 5.46 -10.20
N GLU A 175 1.83 4.22 -10.68
CA GLU A 175 0.76 3.28 -10.35
C GLU A 175 0.75 2.97 -8.84
N PRO A 176 -0.44 2.78 -8.21
CA PRO A 176 -0.51 2.44 -6.79
C PRO A 176 0.35 1.23 -6.43
N LEU A 177 1.01 1.27 -5.27
CA LEU A 177 1.88 0.18 -4.82
C LEU A 177 1.11 -1.12 -4.56
N SER A 178 -0.20 -1.06 -4.32
CA SER A 178 -1.07 -2.26 -4.29
C SER A 178 -1.02 -3.06 -5.59
N LYS A 179 -0.87 -2.41 -6.73
CA LYS A 179 -0.68 -3.12 -8.02
C LYS A 179 0.72 -3.71 -8.10
N ARG A 180 0.93 -4.91 -7.53
CA ARG A 180 2.24 -5.60 -7.50
C ARG A 180 2.69 -6.13 -8.87
N GLY A 181 1.77 -6.23 -9.84
CA GLY A 181 2.03 -6.73 -11.19
C GLY A 181 1.73 -8.22 -11.40
N TYR A 182 1.40 -8.98 -10.35
CA TYR A 182 1.04 -10.39 -10.51
C TYR A 182 -0.44 -10.62 -10.83
N ARG A 183 -1.30 -9.61 -10.65
CA ARG A 183 -2.73 -9.71 -10.95
C ARG A 183 -3.02 -9.02 -12.29
N THR A 184 -3.20 -9.80 -13.33
CA THR A 184 -3.55 -9.31 -14.69
C THR A 184 -5.02 -9.55 -15.01
N TRP A 185 -5.70 -10.42 -14.25
CA TRP A 185 -7.11 -10.74 -14.38
C TRP A 185 -7.86 -10.30 -13.13
N ASN A 186 -8.98 -9.63 -13.30
CA ASN A 186 -9.80 -9.15 -12.18
C ASN A 186 -10.98 -10.12 -11.97
N GLY A 187 -11.04 -10.72 -10.79
CA GLY A 187 -12.27 -11.29 -10.26
C GLY A 187 -13.18 -10.19 -9.66
N GLU A 188 -14.35 -10.55 -9.18
CA GLU A 188 -15.22 -9.62 -8.45
C GLU A 188 -14.53 -9.12 -7.19
N ALA A 189 -14.39 -7.78 -7.05
CA ALA A 189 -13.90 -7.04 -5.89
C ALA A 189 -12.77 -7.70 -5.05
N PRO A 190 -11.61 -8.00 -5.64
CA PRO A 190 -10.55 -8.69 -4.92
C PRO A 190 -9.96 -7.84 -3.80
N LEU A 191 -9.55 -8.50 -2.71
CA LEU A 191 -8.79 -7.87 -1.62
C LEU A 191 -7.55 -7.16 -2.18
N ARG A 192 -7.32 -5.89 -1.79
CA ARG A 192 -6.11 -5.18 -2.20
C ARG A 192 -4.87 -5.85 -1.61
N GLU A 193 -3.80 -5.88 -2.37
CA GLU A 193 -2.54 -6.51 -1.98
C GLU A 193 -1.92 -5.85 -0.73
N THR A 194 -2.04 -4.53 -0.60
CA THR A 194 -1.59 -3.79 0.60
C THR A 194 -2.38 -4.19 1.84
N LEU A 195 -3.68 -4.43 1.71
CA LEU A 195 -4.52 -4.89 2.80
C LEU A 195 -4.23 -6.37 3.13
N ALA A 196 -4.08 -7.23 2.13
CA ALA A 196 -3.70 -8.63 2.34
C ALA A 196 -2.36 -8.74 3.09
N ALA A 197 -1.35 -7.97 2.69
CA ALA A 197 -0.08 -7.90 3.41
C ALA A 197 -0.26 -7.42 4.86
N ALA A 198 -1.12 -6.42 5.10
CA ALA A 198 -1.44 -5.95 6.45
C ALA A 198 -2.07 -7.04 7.31
N LEU A 199 -3.01 -7.83 6.76
CA LEU A 199 -3.64 -8.96 7.48
C LEU A 199 -2.59 -10.02 7.86
N VAL A 200 -1.69 -10.39 6.94
CA VAL A 200 -0.59 -11.32 7.24
C VAL A 200 0.32 -10.78 8.34
N LEU A 201 0.78 -9.54 8.23
CA LEU A 201 1.66 -8.92 9.24
C LEU A 201 0.99 -8.78 10.60
N GLN A 202 -0.32 -8.54 10.63
CA GLN A 202 -1.08 -8.36 11.88
C GLN A 202 -1.49 -9.67 12.54
N SER A 203 -1.54 -10.79 11.79
CA SER A 203 -1.89 -12.12 12.33
C SER A 203 -0.90 -12.64 13.36
N GLY A 204 0.33 -12.12 13.35
CA GLY A 204 1.44 -12.65 14.14
C GLY A 204 1.96 -14.00 13.61
N TRP A 205 1.66 -14.33 12.35
CA TRP A 205 2.25 -15.48 11.67
C TRP A 205 3.75 -15.28 11.45
N HIS A 206 4.50 -16.35 11.59
CA HIS A 206 5.92 -16.39 11.30
C HIS A 206 6.24 -17.32 10.12
N PRO A 207 7.23 -17.01 9.26
CA PRO A 207 7.53 -17.78 8.06
C PRO A 207 7.84 -19.27 8.23
N TRP A 208 8.21 -19.72 9.41
CA TRP A 208 8.44 -21.12 9.74
C TRP A 208 7.17 -21.90 10.11
N GLN A 209 6.08 -21.18 10.41
CA GLN A 209 4.80 -21.79 10.75
C GLN A 209 3.98 -22.09 9.50
N PRO A 210 3.12 -23.10 9.51
CA PRO A 210 2.10 -23.28 8.49
C PRO A 210 1.14 -22.08 8.43
N LEU A 211 0.81 -21.64 7.20
CA LEU A 211 -0.27 -20.69 6.94
C LEU A 211 -1.26 -21.33 5.99
N TYR A 212 -2.53 -21.26 6.34
CA TYR A 212 -3.60 -21.76 5.50
C TYR A 212 -4.73 -20.74 5.34
N ASP A 213 -5.17 -20.51 4.11
CA ASP A 213 -6.36 -19.72 3.79
C ASP A 213 -7.49 -20.67 3.32
N PRO A 214 -8.54 -20.87 4.13
CA PRO A 214 -9.62 -21.83 3.83
C PRO A 214 -10.66 -21.28 2.83
N CYS A 215 -10.55 -20.04 2.39
CA CYS A 215 -11.39 -19.38 1.40
C CYS A 215 -10.55 -18.40 0.58
N CYS A 216 -9.50 -18.94 -0.06
CA CYS A 216 -8.40 -18.14 -0.58
C CYS A 216 -8.76 -17.31 -1.83
N GLY A 217 -9.91 -17.56 -2.45
CA GLY A 217 -10.31 -16.84 -3.64
C GLY A 217 -9.20 -16.85 -4.71
N THR A 218 -8.76 -15.68 -5.11
CA THR A 218 -7.70 -15.53 -6.12
C THR A 218 -6.27 -15.58 -5.55
N GLY A 219 -6.09 -16.00 -4.29
CA GLY A 219 -4.80 -16.30 -3.68
C GLY A 219 -4.01 -15.10 -3.15
N THR A 220 -4.61 -13.93 -3.00
CA THR A 220 -3.90 -12.69 -2.65
C THR A 220 -3.17 -12.78 -1.31
N ILE A 221 -3.85 -13.29 -0.24
CA ILE A 221 -3.25 -13.45 1.10
C ILE A 221 -2.06 -14.41 1.03
N LEU A 222 -2.20 -15.51 0.32
CA LEU A 222 -1.15 -16.54 0.17
C LEU A 222 0.09 -16.00 -0.55
N ILE A 223 -0.12 -15.20 -1.62
CA ILE A 223 0.99 -14.59 -2.37
C ILE A 223 1.72 -13.57 -1.50
N GLU A 224 1.01 -12.68 -0.79
CA GLU A 224 1.64 -11.69 0.11
C GLU A 224 2.36 -12.39 1.28
N ALA A 225 1.82 -13.47 1.84
CA ALA A 225 2.50 -14.29 2.84
C ALA A 225 3.80 -14.90 2.28
N ALA A 226 3.75 -15.46 1.07
CA ALA A 226 4.94 -15.99 0.42
C ALA A 226 6.00 -14.91 0.15
N PHE A 227 5.60 -13.71 -0.29
CA PHE A 227 6.53 -12.59 -0.46
C PHE A 227 7.21 -12.18 0.84
N ILE A 228 6.46 -12.18 1.96
CA ILE A 228 7.01 -11.90 3.29
C ILE A 228 8.01 -12.98 3.68
N ALA A 229 7.63 -14.27 3.57
CA ALA A 229 8.47 -15.40 3.99
C ALA A 229 9.77 -15.51 3.20
N LEU A 230 9.70 -15.27 1.90
CA LEU A 230 10.84 -15.39 0.98
C LEU A 230 11.65 -14.09 0.87
N GLY A 231 11.31 -13.04 1.63
CA GLY A 231 12.02 -11.77 1.58
C GLY A 231 11.94 -11.08 0.21
N ARG A 232 10.86 -11.32 -0.56
CA ARG A 232 10.65 -10.67 -1.85
C ARG A 232 10.10 -9.26 -1.64
N ALA A 233 10.77 -8.28 -2.18
CA ALA A 233 10.24 -6.91 -2.21
C ALA A 233 8.99 -6.85 -3.09
N PRO A 234 7.87 -6.27 -2.60
CA PRO A 234 6.61 -6.22 -3.36
C PRO A 234 6.72 -5.42 -4.66
N GLY A 235 7.62 -4.44 -4.71
CA GLY A 235 7.88 -3.61 -5.89
C GLY A 235 8.91 -4.15 -6.88
N LEU A 236 9.47 -5.36 -6.65
CA LEU A 236 10.66 -5.87 -7.36
C LEU A 236 10.56 -5.90 -8.88
N THR A 237 9.38 -6.21 -9.41
CA THR A 237 9.15 -6.40 -10.86
C THR A 237 8.44 -5.23 -11.53
N ARG A 238 8.18 -4.14 -10.80
CA ARG A 238 7.50 -2.98 -11.34
C ARG A 238 8.43 -1.78 -11.54
N LYS A 239 7.99 -0.83 -12.35
CA LYS A 239 8.61 0.47 -12.52
C LYS A 239 7.90 1.50 -11.64
N PHE A 240 8.64 2.53 -11.22
CA PHE A 240 8.11 3.68 -10.46
C PHE A 240 8.26 4.96 -11.26
N ALA A 241 7.37 5.94 -11.07
CA ALA A 241 7.41 7.21 -11.80
C ALA A 241 8.75 7.92 -11.66
N MET A 242 9.32 7.93 -10.45
CA MET A 242 10.61 8.57 -10.20
C MET A 242 11.79 8.00 -11.00
N GLU A 243 11.69 6.78 -11.52
CA GLU A 243 12.73 6.19 -12.36
C GLU A 243 12.85 6.88 -13.74
N THR A 244 11.90 7.72 -14.12
CA THR A 244 11.98 8.54 -15.34
C THR A 244 12.49 9.95 -15.09
N TRP A 245 12.69 10.36 -13.84
CA TRP A 245 13.11 11.71 -13.49
C TRP A 245 14.61 11.92 -13.71
N PRO A 246 15.02 12.93 -14.47
CA PRO A 246 16.44 13.15 -14.79
C PRO A 246 17.31 13.46 -13.57
N CYS A 247 16.72 13.98 -12.48
CA CYS A 247 17.44 14.34 -11.25
C CYS A 247 17.73 13.15 -10.33
N VAL A 248 17.25 11.95 -10.68
CA VAL A 248 17.38 10.75 -9.82
C VAL A 248 18.67 9.97 -10.15
N PRO A 249 19.45 9.51 -9.15
CA PRO A 249 20.68 8.76 -9.38
C PRO A 249 20.39 7.31 -9.79
N HIS A 250 20.20 7.06 -11.08
CA HIS A 250 19.74 5.77 -11.63
C HIS A 250 20.63 4.58 -11.27
N GLU A 251 21.96 4.77 -11.22
CA GLU A 251 22.90 3.71 -10.86
C GLU A 251 22.65 3.22 -9.41
N GLU A 252 22.39 4.15 -8.50
CA GLU A 252 22.08 3.81 -7.10
C GLU A 252 20.76 3.05 -6.98
N LEU A 253 19.74 3.44 -7.76
CA LEU A 253 18.46 2.75 -7.78
C LEU A 253 18.58 1.31 -8.31
N GLU A 254 19.37 1.10 -9.35
CA GLU A 254 19.61 -0.25 -9.88
C GLU A 254 20.41 -1.10 -8.89
N ALA A 255 21.35 -0.54 -8.14
CA ALA A 255 22.06 -1.24 -7.08
C ALA A 255 21.09 -1.70 -5.96
N ILE A 256 20.19 -0.83 -5.51
CA ILE A 256 19.14 -1.16 -4.52
C ILE A 256 18.23 -2.29 -5.05
N ARG A 257 17.84 -2.22 -6.31
CA ARG A 257 17.01 -3.25 -6.95
C ARG A 257 17.76 -4.59 -7.07
N ALA A 258 19.04 -4.56 -7.40
CA ALA A 258 19.90 -5.75 -7.49
C ALA A 258 20.04 -6.43 -6.12
N GLU A 259 20.24 -5.66 -5.04
CA GLU A 259 20.25 -6.18 -3.67
C GLU A 259 18.92 -6.86 -3.30
N ALA A 260 17.80 -6.25 -3.67
CA ALA A 260 16.48 -6.84 -3.43
C ALA A 260 16.26 -8.14 -4.22
N ARG A 261 16.77 -8.26 -5.45
CA ARG A 261 16.77 -9.52 -6.23
C ARG A 261 17.59 -10.60 -5.52
N LYS A 262 18.80 -10.27 -5.11
CA LYS A 262 19.70 -11.20 -4.38
C LYS A 262 19.02 -11.72 -3.10
N LYS A 263 18.40 -10.84 -2.33
CA LYS A 263 17.69 -11.21 -1.10
C LYS A 263 16.52 -12.17 -1.39
N PHE A 264 15.78 -11.95 -2.48
CA PHE A 264 14.73 -12.86 -2.90
C PHE A 264 15.27 -14.21 -3.40
N GLU A 265 16.38 -14.23 -4.15
CA GLU A 265 17.05 -15.46 -4.60
C GLU A 265 17.50 -16.31 -3.42
N GLU A 266 18.12 -15.70 -2.40
CA GLU A 266 18.49 -16.36 -1.15
C GLU A 266 17.25 -16.88 -0.39
N GLY A 267 16.22 -16.05 -0.29
CA GLY A 267 14.95 -16.43 0.34
C GLY A 267 14.23 -17.56 -0.39
N SER A 268 14.35 -17.64 -1.71
CA SER A 268 13.70 -18.66 -2.54
C SER A 268 14.22 -20.08 -2.29
N ARG A 269 15.36 -20.23 -1.62
CA ARG A 269 15.91 -21.53 -1.21
C ARG A 269 15.26 -22.08 0.08
N ARG A 270 14.52 -21.24 0.83
CA ARG A 270 13.87 -21.64 2.08
C ARG A 270 12.63 -22.49 1.79
N SER A 271 12.30 -23.41 2.67
CA SER A 271 11.00 -24.09 2.66
C SER A 271 9.88 -23.08 2.89
N LEU A 272 8.74 -23.30 2.28
CA LEU A 272 7.55 -22.47 2.44
C LEU A 272 6.34 -23.35 2.75
N ASN A 273 5.73 -23.15 3.91
CA ASN A 273 4.52 -23.87 4.31
C ASN A 273 3.30 -22.94 4.23
N VAL A 274 2.95 -22.55 3.00
CA VAL A 274 1.79 -21.70 2.68
C VAL A 274 0.89 -22.46 1.74
N SER A 275 -0.38 -22.60 2.13
CA SER A 275 -1.38 -23.33 1.37
C SER A 275 -2.77 -22.71 1.54
N GLY A 276 -3.71 -23.10 0.67
CA GLY A 276 -5.08 -22.64 0.78
C GLY A 276 -6.02 -23.40 -0.12
N SER A 277 -7.30 -23.24 0.15
CA SER A 277 -8.38 -23.80 -0.64
C SER A 277 -9.51 -22.81 -0.87
N ASP A 278 -10.27 -23.09 -1.89
CA ASP A 278 -11.55 -22.45 -2.14
C ASP A 278 -12.53 -23.50 -2.69
N ILE A 279 -13.81 -23.32 -2.41
CA ILE A 279 -14.85 -24.22 -2.94
C ILE A 279 -15.07 -23.99 -4.45
N ASN A 280 -14.74 -22.79 -4.95
CA ASN A 280 -14.91 -22.42 -6.35
C ASN A 280 -13.66 -22.83 -7.17
N PRO A 281 -13.78 -23.78 -8.13
CA PRO A 281 -12.68 -24.21 -8.97
C PRO A 281 -12.14 -23.09 -9.87
N GLU A 282 -12.97 -22.17 -10.33
CA GLU A 282 -12.53 -21.02 -11.15
C GLU A 282 -11.63 -20.06 -10.34
N ALA A 283 -11.94 -19.87 -9.06
CA ALA A 283 -11.11 -19.07 -8.16
C ALA A 283 -9.72 -19.71 -7.98
N ILE A 284 -9.66 -21.03 -7.82
CA ILE A 284 -8.38 -21.78 -7.71
C ILE A 284 -7.58 -21.73 -9.00
N GLU A 285 -8.25 -21.86 -10.17
CA GLU A 285 -7.56 -21.70 -11.46
C GLU A 285 -6.92 -20.29 -11.57
N LEU A 286 -7.67 -19.25 -11.23
CA LEU A 286 -7.19 -17.87 -11.24
C LEU A 286 -6.07 -17.65 -10.21
N ALA A 287 -6.21 -18.19 -9.00
CA ALA A 287 -5.16 -18.17 -7.98
C ALA A 287 -3.87 -18.83 -8.48
N THR A 288 -3.97 -19.96 -9.17
CA THR A 288 -2.83 -20.67 -9.74
C THR A 288 -2.11 -19.82 -10.80
N ARG A 289 -2.86 -19.11 -11.64
CA ARG A 289 -2.30 -18.16 -12.62
C ARG A 289 -1.58 -17.00 -11.92
N HIS A 290 -2.18 -16.41 -10.89
CA HIS A 290 -1.58 -15.31 -10.10
C HIS A 290 -0.30 -15.77 -9.38
N VAL A 291 -0.31 -16.95 -8.76
CA VAL A 291 0.86 -17.57 -8.13
C VAL A 291 2.00 -17.75 -9.14
N LYS A 292 1.69 -18.23 -10.35
CA LYS A 292 2.69 -18.35 -11.43
C LYS A 292 3.24 -16.99 -11.86
N GLN A 293 2.38 -15.98 -12.05
CA GLN A 293 2.79 -14.62 -12.42
C GLN A 293 3.61 -13.94 -11.32
N ALA A 294 3.33 -14.26 -10.05
CA ALA A 294 4.11 -13.81 -8.91
C ALA A 294 5.51 -14.44 -8.82
N GLY A 295 5.85 -15.40 -9.70
CA GLY A 295 7.10 -16.15 -9.65
C GLY A 295 7.15 -17.19 -8.53
N LEU A 296 5.98 -17.70 -8.08
CA LEU A 296 5.82 -18.61 -6.96
C LEU A 296 5.29 -19.98 -7.38
N ALA A 297 5.41 -20.35 -8.67
CA ALA A 297 4.94 -21.63 -9.19
C ALA A 297 5.53 -22.80 -8.38
N GLY A 298 4.67 -23.72 -7.92
CA GLY A 298 5.06 -24.86 -7.10
C GLY A 298 5.43 -24.54 -5.65
N ARG A 299 5.34 -23.26 -5.23
CA ARG A 299 5.69 -22.84 -3.87
C ARG A 299 4.49 -22.74 -2.93
N ILE A 300 3.30 -22.51 -3.47
CA ILE A 300 2.03 -22.42 -2.74
C ILE A 300 1.17 -23.59 -3.16
N ARG A 301 0.65 -24.35 -2.20
CA ARG A 301 -0.28 -25.46 -2.47
C ARG A 301 -1.71 -24.91 -2.49
N LEU A 302 -2.40 -25.12 -3.61
CA LEU A 302 -3.78 -24.71 -3.82
C LEU A 302 -4.64 -25.93 -4.10
N SER A 303 -5.86 -25.98 -3.56
CA SER A 303 -6.79 -27.06 -3.80
C SER A 303 -8.23 -26.57 -3.88
N VAL A 304 -9.03 -27.21 -4.73
CA VAL A 304 -10.49 -27.07 -4.68
C VAL A 304 -10.99 -27.93 -3.52
N LYS A 305 -11.37 -27.31 -2.41
CA LYS A 305 -11.79 -28.01 -1.19
C LYS A 305 -12.68 -27.11 -0.35
N ASP A 306 -13.76 -27.68 0.17
CA ASP A 306 -14.58 -27.02 1.18
C ASP A 306 -13.83 -26.95 2.52
N MET A 307 -13.91 -25.82 3.23
CA MET A 307 -13.28 -25.67 4.55
C MET A 307 -13.79 -26.69 5.59
N ARG A 308 -14.98 -27.25 5.37
CA ARG A 308 -15.55 -28.33 6.21
C ARG A 308 -14.76 -29.64 6.11
N ASP A 309 -14.07 -29.84 5.00
CA ASP A 309 -13.30 -31.07 4.71
C ASP A 309 -11.79 -30.89 4.97
N VAL A 310 -11.37 -29.71 5.41
CA VAL A 310 -9.96 -29.45 5.77
C VAL A 310 -9.63 -30.15 7.08
N MET A 311 -8.62 -31.03 7.06
CA MET A 311 -8.20 -31.87 8.18
C MET A 311 -6.73 -31.61 8.55
N PRO A 312 -6.30 -31.89 9.79
CA PRO A 312 -4.89 -31.78 10.19
C PRO A 312 -3.93 -32.54 9.28
N THR A 313 -4.35 -33.66 8.73
CA THR A 313 -3.57 -34.46 7.76
C THR A 313 -3.30 -33.75 6.42
N ASP A 314 -4.05 -32.69 6.11
CA ASP A 314 -3.78 -31.84 4.93
C ASP A 314 -2.58 -30.91 5.12
N MET A 315 -2.15 -30.73 6.38
CA MET A 315 -1.05 -29.84 6.74
C MET A 315 0.28 -30.61 6.75
N ALA A 316 1.35 -29.92 6.38
CA ALA A 316 2.68 -30.48 6.48
C ALA A 316 3.23 -30.24 7.89
N GLY A 317 3.46 -31.33 8.64
CA GLY A 317 4.04 -31.30 9.99
C GLY A 317 3.00 -31.09 11.11
N ASP A 318 3.47 -31.29 12.34
CA ASP A 318 2.67 -31.17 13.57
C ASP A 318 2.70 -29.76 14.18
N GLU A 319 3.22 -28.78 13.45
CA GLU A 319 3.40 -27.43 13.96
C GLU A 319 2.09 -26.65 14.03
N GLN A 320 1.96 -25.84 15.08
CA GLN A 320 0.85 -24.92 15.22
C GLN A 320 0.95 -23.80 14.17
N GLY A 321 -0.08 -23.68 13.36
CA GLY A 321 -0.14 -22.72 12.27
C GLY A 321 -1.15 -21.59 12.48
N VAL A 322 -1.36 -20.85 11.40
CA VAL A 322 -2.30 -19.74 11.37
C VAL A 322 -3.23 -19.86 10.18
N PHE A 323 -4.53 -19.83 10.44
CA PHE A 323 -5.54 -19.59 9.43
C PHE A 323 -5.70 -18.09 9.22
N ILE A 324 -5.67 -17.65 7.97
CA ILE A 324 -6.00 -16.27 7.60
C ILE A 324 -7.06 -16.31 6.52
N ALA A 325 -8.23 -15.76 6.79
CA ALA A 325 -9.36 -15.82 5.91
C ALA A 325 -9.94 -14.43 5.61
N ASN A 326 -10.31 -14.20 4.34
CA ASN A 326 -11.17 -13.11 3.92
C ASN A 326 -12.47 -13.71 3.36
N PRO A 327 -13.39 -14.17 4.23
CA PRO A 327 -14.62 -14.79 3.78
C PRO A 327 -15.52 -13.78 3.06
N PRO A 328 -16.46 -14.25 2.21
CA PRO A 328 -17.47 -13.37 1.63
C PRO A 328 -18.30 -12.74 2.74
N TYR A 329 -18.42 -11.44 2.75
CA TYR A 329 -19.29 -10.67 3.64
C TYR A 329 -20.38 -10.02 2.80
N GLY A 330 -21.63 -10.37 3.09
CA GLY A 330 -22.77 -9.99 2.27
C GLY A 330 -23.29 -8.59 2.58
N GLU A 331 -23.46 -7.78 1.53
CA GLU A 331 -24.19 -6.51 1.60
C GLU A 331 -25.73 -6.69 1.49
N ARG A 332 -26.24 -7.88 1.12
CA ARG A 332 -27.65 -8.21 0.95
C ARG A 332 -28.09 -9.30 1.90
N LEU A 333 -29.38 -9.34 2.26
CA LEU A 333 -29.94 -10.30 3.25
C LEU A 333 -29.60 -11.78 2.96
N ASP A 334 -29.62 -12.20 1.70
CA ASP A 334 -29.26 -13.57 1.31
C ASP A 334 -27.74 -13.82 1.49
N ASN A 335 -26.92 -12.81 1.23
CA ASN A 335 -25.48 -12.86 1.43
C ASN A 335 -25.12 -12.84 2.93
N MET A 336 -25.92 -12.21 3.80
CA MET A 336 -25.69 -12.24 5.27
C MET A 336 -25.87 -13.64 5.85
N ARG A 337 -26.89 -14.41 5.40
CA ARG A 337 -27.05 -15.81 5.83
C ARG A 337 -25.85 -16.67 5.43
N ALA A 338 -25.34 -16.46 4.21
CA ALA A 338 -24.15 -17.16 3.74
C ALA A 338 -22.91 -16.75 4.56
N ALA A 339 -22.73 -15.46 4.86
CA ALA A 339 -21.63 -14.96 5.69
C ALA A 339 -21.66 -15.54 7.11
N HIS A 340 -22.85 -15.61 7.74
CA HIS A 340 -23.05 -16.25 9.04
C HIS A 340 -22.70 -17.75 9.01
N ALA A 341 -23.12 -18.46 7.95
CA ALA A 341 -22.77 -19.87 7.79
C ALA A 341 -21.26 -20.08 7.68
N VAL A 342 -20.57 -19.20 6.95
CA VAL A 342 -19.09 -19.22 6.81
C VAL A 342 -18.41 -18.92 8.16
N ALA A 343 -18.88 -17.93 8.93
CA ALA A 343 -18.35 -17.64 10.26
C ALA A 343 -18.45 -18.85 11.20
N LYS A 344 -19.60 -19.53 11.19
CA LYS A 344 -19.80 -20.77 11.96
C LYS A 344 -18.87 -21.91 11.51
N GLN A 345 -18.65 -22.04 10.20
CA GLN A 345 -17.74 -23.05 9.64
C GLN A 345 -16.28 -22.75 10.03
N LEU A 346 -15.85 -21.48 10.03
CA LEU A 346 -14.52 -21.09 10.50
C LEU A 346 -14.32 -21.40 11.99
N GLY A 347 -15.35 -21.18 12.83
CA GLY A 347 -15.30 -21.58 14.23
C GLY A 347 -15.19 -23.11 14.42
N ALA A 348 -15.89 -23.89 13.59
CA ALA A 348 -15.78 -25.35 13.59
C ALA A 348 -14.42 -25.82 13.06
N LEU A 349 -13.86 -25.13 12.05
CA LEU A 349 -12.53 -25.41 11.53
C LEU A 349 -11.48 -25.24 12.63
N GLN A 350 -11.46 -24.10 13.34
CA GLN A 350 -10.47 -23.87 14.40
C GLN A 350 -10.52 -24.95 15.50
N LYS A 351 -11.71 -25.42 15.87
CA LYS A 351 -11.85 -26.49 16.87
C LYS A 351 -11.20 -27.83 16.44
N ARG A 352 -11.07 -28.10 15.15
CA ARG A 352 -10.38 -29.28 14.62
C ARG A 352 -8.86 -29.18 14.66
N PHE A 353 -8.33 -27.94 14.84
CA PHE A 353 -6.91 -27.65 14.86
C PHE A 353 -6.49 -27.03 16.20
N PRO A 354 -6.37 -27.82 17.28
CA PRO A 354 -5.96 -27.32 18.58
C PRO A 354 -4.63 -26.58 18.51
N GLY A 355 -4.57 -25.37 19.11
CA GLY A 355 -3.36 -24.53 19.10
C GLY A 355 -3.16 -23.67 17.86
N TRP A 356 -3.96 -23.87 16.80
CA TRP A 356 -3.91 -22.97 15.65
C TRP A 356 -4.64 -21.66 15.92
N LYS A 357 -4.04 -20.56 15.50
CA LYS A 357 -4.72 -19.26 15.44
C LYS A 357 -5.66 -19.21 14.24
N LEU A 358 -6.76 -18.49 14.38
CA LEU A 358 -7.59 -18.12 13.24
C LEU A 358 -7.77 -16.60 13.20
N CYS A 359 -7.51 -16.03 12.03
CA CYS A 359 -7.64 -14.63 11.77
C CYS A 359 -8.64 -14.43 10.62
N ALA A 360 -9.74 -13.74 10.86
CA ALA A 360 -10.80 -13.52 9.88
C ALA A 360 -11.06 -12.04 9.66
N PHE A 361 -11.09 -11.63 8.40
CA PHE A 361 -11.41 -10.26 8.01
C PHE A 361 -12.85 -10.19 7.51
N SER A 362 -13.72 -9.45 8.19
CA SER A 362 -15.15 -9.42 7.88
C SER A 362 -15.77 -8.04 8.13
N ALA A 363 -16.77 -7.69 7.30
CA ALA A 363 -17.65 -6.55 7.53
C ALA A 363 -18.89 -6.93 8.34
N ASP A 364 -19.09 -8.22 8.64
CA ASP A 364 -20.25 -8.70 9.40
C ASP A 364 -20.10 -8.37 10.89
N THR A 365 -20.95 -7.51 11.41
CA THR A 365 -20.99 -7.13 12.82
C THR A 365 -21.43 -8.29 13.74
N GLY A 366 -22.09 -9.32 13.21
CA GLY A 366 -22.49 -10.53 13.89
C GLY A 366 -21.44 -11.63 13.91
N PHE A 367 -20.29 -11.44 13.27
CA PHE A 367 -19.28 -12.46 13.02
C PHE A 367 -18.89 -13.27 14.27
N GLU A 368 -18.55 -12.62 15.38
CA GLU A 368 -18.13 -13.30 16.62
C GLU A 368 -19.23 -14.19 17.22
N LYS A 369 -20.50 -13.76 17.12
CA LYS A 369 -21.65 -14.53 17.60
C LYS A 369 -21.79 -15.84 16.81
N GLU A 370 -21.71 -15.76 15.49
CA GLU A 370 -21.85 -16.91 14.61
C GLU A 370 -20.59 -17.81 14.64
N TYR A 371 -19.42 -17.22 14.84
CA TYR A 371 -18.16 -17.94 15.07
C TYR A 371 -18.19 -18.77 16.37
N GLY A 372 -18.94 -18.31 17.39
CA GLY A 372 -19.19 -19.02 18.64
C GLY A 372 -18.31 -18.58 19.82
N ARG A 373 -17.45 -17.57 19.65
CA ARG A 373 -16.69 -16.92 20.74
C ARG A 373 -16.22 -15.51 20.35
N ARG A 374 -15.85 -14.71 21.35
CA ARG A 374 -15.22 -13.40 21.13
C ARG A 374 -13.78 -13.56 20.67
N ALA A 375 -13.34 -12.67 19.79
CA ALA A 375 -11.95 -12.57 19.37
C ALA A 375 -11.07 -12.09 20.54
N ASN A 376 -9.84 -12.59 20.62
CA ASN A 376 -8.84 -12.14 21.58
C ASN A 376 -8.40 -10.71 21.25
N ARG A 377 -8.32 -10.38 19.96
CA ARG A 377 -7.98 -9.03 19.48
C ARG A 377 -8.79 -8.69 18.24
N ARG A 378 -9.11 -7.40 18.06
CA ARG A 378 -9.76 -6.86 16.87
C ARG A 378 -8.98 -5.66 16.34
N ARG A 379 -9.00 -5.49 15.02
CA ARG A 379 -8.43 -4.33 14.34
C ARG A 379 -9.38 -3.88 13.23
N ARG A 380 -9.58 -2.58 13.12
CA ARG A 380 -10.44 -1.98 12.10
C ARG A 380 -9.61 -1.60 10.88
N TYR A 381 -10.12 -1.97 9.71
CA TYR A 381 -9.60 -1.60 8.41
C TYR A 381 -10.73 -1.28 7.45
N TYR A 382 -10.39 -0.81 6.25
CA TYR A 382 -11.36 -0.54 5.20
C TYR A 382 -11.02 -1.32 3.94
N ASN A 383 -11.99 -2.06 3.39
CA ASN A 383 -11.90 -2.63 2.05
C ASN A 383 -12.68 -1.71 1.08
N GLY A 384 -11.94 -0.83 0.41
CA GLY A 384 -12.56 0.27 -0.34
C GLY A 384 -13.27 1.25 0.59
N ARG A 385 -14.62 1.29 0.54
CA ARG A 385 -15.46 2.12 1.42
C ARG A 385 -16.10 1.34 2.56
N ILE A 386 -15.94 0.01 2.56
CA ILE A 386 -16.57 -0.87 3.54
C ILE A 386 -15.69 -0.94 4.78
N GLU A 387 -16.26 -0.61 5.94
CA GLU A 387 -15.60 -0.82 7.23
C GLU A 387 -15.62 -2.31 7.57
N CYS A 388 -14.46 -2.85 7.92
CA CYS A 388 -14.29 -4.27 8.27
C CYS A 388 -13.51 -4.40 9.56
N GLU A 389 -13.76 -5.47 10.30
CA GLU A 389 -12.97 -5.86 11.45
C GLU A 389 -12.11 -7.10 11.12
N TYR A 390 -10.87 -7.06 11.57
CA TYR A 390 -9.97 -8.21 11.56
C TYR A 390 -9.97 -8.84 12.94
N HIS A 391 -10.64 -9.98 13.05
CA HIS A 391 -10.80 -10.76 14.27
C HIS A 391 -9.65 -11.73 14.40
N ILE A 392 -8.98 -11.76 15.54
CA ILE A 392 -7.86 -12.68 15.84
C ILE A 392 -8.27 -13.57 17.01
N PHE A 393 -8.35 -14.86 16.75
CA PHE A 393 -8.69 -15.93 17.71
C PHE A 393 -7.44 -16.78 17.97
N GLU A 394 -7.00 -16.77 19.22
CA GLU A 394 -5.86 -17.57 19.71
C GLU A 394 -6.32 -18.87 20.35
#